data_b4bbe1295abf0b536a2c6fdce7f339a8
#
_entry.id   b4bbe1295abf0b536a2c6fdce7f339a8
#
_cell.length_a   1.000
_cell.length_b   1.000
_cell.length_c   1.000
_cell.angle_alpha   90.00
_cell.angle_beta   90.00
_cell.angle_gamma   90.00
#
_symmetry.space_group_name_H-M   'P 1'
#
loop_
_entity.id
_entity.type
_entity.pdbx_description
1 polymer ?
#
loop_
_entity_poly.entity_id
_entity_poly.type
_entity_poly.pdbx_seq_one_letter_code
_entity_poly.pdbx_strand_id
1 'polypeptide(L)'
;MATIYIVEDDVNIREIERYALKNSGYQVEEFECGADLFKRLESKVPALILLDIMLPNEDGLDILTKIRADKNTAKVPIIMVTAKTSELDKVKGLDLGADDYISKPFGVMELISRVKALLRRTTNAQEESQISYGNILVDNDKHAVYV
;
A
#
# COMPACT_ATOMS: atom_id res chain seq x y z
N MET A 1 9.20 0.81 13.83
CA MET A 1 9.03 1.76 12.73
C MET A 1 8.56 1.03 11.49
N ALA A 2 7.52 1.55 10.86
CA ALA A 2 6.95 0.88 9.68
C ALA A 2 7.86 1.02 8.47
N THR A 3 7.93 -0.04 7.68
CA THR A 3 8.68 -0.06 6.43
C THR A 3 7.70 -0.03 5.27
N ILE A 4 7.95 0.86 4.32
CA ILE A 4 7.13 1.01 3.13
C ILE A 4 7.96 0.66 1.91
N TYR A 5 7.40 -0.19 1.04
CA TYR A 5 8.04 -0.54 -0.23
C TYR A 5 7.46 0.33 -1.33
N ILE A 6 8.34 0.86 -2.17
CA ILE A 6 7.94 1.67 -3.33
C ILE A 6 8.31 0.92 -4.59
N VAL A 7 7.34 0.69 -5.48
CA VAL A 7 7.60 0.07 -6.79
C VAL A 7 7.30 1.11 -7.85
N GLU A 8 8.36 1.72 -8.38
CA GLU A 8 8.27 2.85 -9.29
C GLU A 8 9.54 2.90 -10.15
N ASP A 9 9.39 2.94 -11.47
CA ASP A 9 10.55 3.00 -12.36
C ASP A 9 11.10 4.41 -12.56
N ASP A 10 10.26 5.43 -12.42
CA ASP A 10 10.70 6.82 -12.59
C ASP A 10 11.51 7.26 -11.38
N VAL A 11 12.80 7.55 -11.62
CA VAL A 11 13.73 7.92 -10.54
C VAL A 11 13.27 9.18 -9.80
N ASN A 12 12.77 10.17 -10.53
CA ASN A 12 12.36 11.43 -9.92
C ASN A 12 11.15 11.26 -9.01
N ILE A 13 10.16 10.52 -9.46
CA ILE A 13 8.96 10.27 -8.66
C ILE A 13 9.32 9.42 -7.44
N ARG A 14 10.15 8.41 -7.64
CA ARG A 14 10.60 7.54 -6.56
C ARG A 14 11.34 8.33 -5.47
N GLU A 15 12.17 9.29 -5.88
CA GLU A 15 12.86 10.14 -4.91
C GLU A 15 11.91 11.02 -4.11
N ILE A 16 10.88 11.56 -4.75
CA ILE A 16 9.87 12.38 -4.07
C ILE A 16 9.15 11.53 -3.03
N GLU A 17 8.73 10.34 -3.41
CA GLU A 17 8.03 9.43 -2.50
C GLU A 17 8.93 9.05 -1.33
N ARG A 18 10.17 8.67 -1.62
CA ARG A 18 11.11 8.28 -0.58
C ARG A 18 11.36 9.41 0.41
N TYR A 19 11.62 10.61 -0.11
CA TYR A 19 11.91 11.76 0.74
C TYR A 19 10.72 12.09 1.66
N ALA A 20 9.55 12.13 1.08
CA ALA A 20 8.34 12.44 1.83
C ALA A 20 8.10 11.41 2.95
N LEU A 21 8.24 10.14 2.63
CA LEU A 21 7.98 9.07 3.59
C LEU A 21 9.04 9.02 4.68
N LYS A 22 10.30 9.18 4.33
CA LYS A 22 11.37 9.21 5.34
C LYS A 22 11.22 10.40 6.28
N ASN A 23 10.84 11.55 5.76
CA ASN A 23 10.59 12.72 6.60
C ASN A 23 9.40 12.52 7.54
N SER A 24 8.50 11.61 7.20
CA SER A 24 7.36 11.28 8.05
C SER A 24 7.64 10.17 9.05
N GLY A 25 8.88 9.68 9.09
CA GLY A 25 9.30 8.70 10.08
C GLY A 25 9.26 7.25 9.64
N TYR A 26 9.05 6.97 8.35
CA TYR A 26 9.00 5.61 7.85
C TYR A 26 10.34 5.17 7.30
N GLN A 27 10.59 3.86 7.32
CA GLN A 27 11.68 3.27 6.56
C GLN A 27 11.17 2.96 5.16
N VAL A 28 12.05 3.10 4.16
CA VAL A 28 11.65 2.95 2.76
C VAL A 28 12.63 2.02 2.04
N GLU A 29 12.08 1.10 1.25
CA GLU A 29 12.87 0.30 0.30
C GLU A 29 12.26 0.50 -1.08
N GLU A 30 13.13 0.59 -2.09
CA GLU A 30 12.73 0.96 -3.45
C GLU A 30 12.98 -0.16 -4.43
N PHE A 31 12.06 -0.32 -5.37
CA PHE A 31 12.14 -1.36 -6.41
C PHE A 31 11.72 -0.77 -7.75
N GLU A 32 12.43 -1.14 -8.81
CA GLU A 32 12.12 -0.67 -10.15
C GLU A 32 11.19 -1.61 -10.91
N CYS A 33 11.04 -2.85 -10.44
CA CYS A 33 10.25 -3.85 -11.13
C CYS A 33 9.67 -4.86 -10.15
N GLY A 34 8.72 -5.65 -10.66
CA GLY A 34 8.06 -6.67 -9.84
C GLY A 34 8.97 -7.79 -9.38
N ALA A 35 9.94 -8.19 -10.23
CA ALA A 35 10.84 -9.28 -9.87
C ALA A 35 11.63 -8.97 -8.60
N ASP A 36 12.17 -7.75 -8.52
CA ASP A 36 12.94 -7.34 -7.33
C ASP A 36 12.03 -7.26 -6.10
N LEU A 37 10.81 -6.78 -6.29
CA LEU A 37 9.83 -6.72 -5.21
C LEU A 37 9.53 -8.10 -4.66
N PHE A 38 9.22 -9.07 -5.53
CA PHE A 38 8.84 -10.41 -5.10
C PHE A 38 10.00 -11.11 -4.40
N LYS A 39 11.21 -10.89 -4.87
CA LYS A 39 12.39 -11.45 -4.22
C LYS A 39 12.51 -10.96 -2.78
N ARG A 40 12.28 -9.65 -2.57
CA ARG A 40 12.35 -9.08 -1.22
C ARG A 40 11.21 -9.54 -0.34
N LEU A 41 10.03 -9.71 -0.92
CA LEU A 41 8.86 -10.16 -0.16
C LEU A 41 9.04 -11.56 0.41
N GLU A 42 9.91 -12.38 -0.19
CA GLU A 42 10.20 -13.70 0.34
C GLU A 42 10.90 -13.63 1.69
N SER A 43 11.67 -12.56 1.94
CA SER A 43 12.40 -12.43 3.20
C SER A 43 11.76 -11.44 4.18
N LYS A 44 11.01 -10.45 3.70
CA LYS A 44 10.41 -9.46 4.59
C LYS A 44 9.17 -8.86 3.96
N VAL A 45 8.09 -8.82 4.71
CA VAL A 45 6.82 -8.22 4.29
C VAL A 45 6.72 -6.82 4.89
N PRO A 46 6.43 -5.80 4.08
CA PRO A 46 6.37 -4.41 4.57
C PRO A 46 5.04 -4.10 5.23
N ALA A 47 4.96 -2.92 5.84
CA ALA A 47 3.70 -2.44 6.40
C ALA A 47 2.76 -1.92 5.31
N LEU A 48 3.31 -1.50 4.17
CA LEU A 48 2.52 -0.93 3.07
C LEU A 48 3.35 -0.93 1.79
N ILE A 49 2.69 -1.07 0.64
CA ILE A 49 3.34 -0.98 -0.67
C ILE A 49 2.70 0.14 -1.47
N LEU A 50 3.54 1.04 -2.01
CA LEU A 50 3.13 1.99 -3.04
C LEU A 50 3.48 1.37 -4.38
N LEU A 51 2.50 1.14 -5.23
CA LEU A 51 2.67 0.38 -6.46
C LEU A 51 2.21 1.18 -7.67
N ASP A 52 3.14 1.44 -8.59
CA ASP A 52 2.79 2.03 -9.88
C ASP A 52 2.28 0.91 -10.80
N ILE A 53 1.15 1.15 -11.46
CA ILE A 53 0.61 0.15 -12.38
C ILE A 53 1.11 0.33 -13.81
N MET A 54 1.81 1.43 -14.11
CA MET A 54 2.37 1.68 -15.45
C MET A 54 3.88 1.49 -15.44
N LEU A 55 4.32 0.26 -15.23
CA LEU A 55 5.74 -0.07 -15.24
C LEU A 55 6.17 -0.50 -16.65
N PRO A 56 7.45 -0.26 -17.04
CA PRO A 56 7.93 -0.74 -18.33
C PRO A 56 7.95 -2.27 -18.34
N ASN A 57 7.44 -2.83 -19.42
CA ASN A 57 7.46 -4.28 -19.67
C ASN A 57 6.67 -5.12 -18.68
N GLU A 58 5.88 -4.52 -17.82
CA GLU A 58 5.00 -5.28 -16.93
C GLU A 58 3.83 -4.42 -16.49
N ASP A 59 2.74 -5.08 -16.14
CA ASP A 59 1.52 -4.41 -15.68
C ASP A 59 1.46 -4.50 -14.16
N GLY A 60 1.38 -3.35 -13.50
CA GLY A 60 1.27 -3.31 -12.05
C GLY A 60 0.02 -4.01 -11.52
N LEU A 61 -1.04 -4.10 -12.32
CA LEU A 61 -2.23 -4.86 -11.92
C LEU A 61 -1.93 -6.35 -11.81
N ASP A 62 -1.03 -6.87 -12.64
CA ASP A 62 -0.59 -8.27 -12.52
C ASP A 62 0.23 -8.47 -11.24
N ILE A 63 1.06 -7.48 -10.89
CA ILE A 63 1.82 -7.53 -9.65
C ILE A 63 0.87 -7.54 -8.47
N LEU A 64 -0.12 -6.68 -8.48
CA LEU A 64 -1.15 -6.61 -7.44
C LEU A 64 -1.86 -7.94 -7.27
N THR A 65 -2.26 -8.54 -8.39
CA THR A 65 -2.95 -9.82 -8.38
C THR A 65 -2.08 -10.91 -7.74
N LYS A 66 -0.79 -10.94 -8.07
CA LYS A 66 0.13 -11.92 -7.51
C LYS A 66 0.35 -11.70 -6.02
N ILE A 67 0.44 -10.46 -5.57
CA ILE A 67 0.59 -10.16 -4.15
C ILE A 67 -0.63 -10.68 -3.38
N ARG A 68 -1.82 -10.45 -3.90
CA ARG A 68 -3.05 -10.89 -3.24
C ARG A 68 -3.25 -12.40 -3.29
N ALA A 69 -2.65 -13.07 -4.26
CA ALA A 69 -2.77 -14.53 -4.38
C ALA A 69 -1.88 -15.29 -3.40
N ASP A 70 -0.82 -14.66 -2.89
CA ASP A 70 0.10 -15.29 -1.94
C ASP A 70 -0.40 -15.02 -0.52
N LYS A 71 -0.65 -16.06 0.25
CA LYS A 71 -1.21 -15.91 1.59
C LYS A 71 -0.30 -15.12 2.54
N ASN A 72 1.00 -15.09 2.27
CA ASN A 72 1.94 -14.34 3.12
C ASN A 72 1.84 -12.83 2.88
N THR A 73 1.34 -12.41 1.70
CA THR A 73 1.23 -11.02 1.33
C THR A 73 -0.20 -10.59 1.02
N ALA A 74 -1.15 -11.49 1.16
CA ALA A 74 -2.52 -11.24 0.73
C ALA A 74 -3.19 -10.04 1.42
N LYS A 75 -2.75 -9.68 2.62
CA LYS A 75 -3.36 -8.60 3.40
C LYS A 75 -2.50 -7.36 3.52
N VAL A 76 -1.36 -7.32 2.84
CA VAL A 76 -0.50 -6.12 2.90
C VAL A 76 -1.25 -4.93 2.31
N PRO A 77 -1.31 -3.79 3.01
CA PRO A 77 -1.94 -2.60 2.45
C PRO A 77 -1.22 -2.13 1.19
N ILE A 78 -1.99 -1.83 0.15
CA ILE A 78 -1.44 -1.39 -1.14
C ILE A 78 -2.15 -0.14 -1.61
N ILE A 79 -1.36 0.89 -1.95
CA ILE A 79 -1.86 2.10 -2.60
C ILE A 79 -1.30 2.11 -4.02
N MET A 80 -2.18 2.20 -5.01
CA MET A 80 -1.73 2.37 -6.40
C MET A 80 -1.43 3.84 -6.65
N VAL A 81 -0.27 4.13 -7.23
CA VAL A 81 0.15 5.50 -7.56
C VAL A 81 0.47 5.52 -9.04
N THR A 82 -0.41 6.07 -9.86
CA THR A 82 -0.25 5.93 -11.30
C THR A 82 -0.88 7.07 -12.08
N ALA A 83 -0.43 7.24 -13.33
CA ALA A 83 -1.01 8.19 -14.27
C ALA A 83 -2.28 7.66 -14.94
N LYS A 84 -2.62 6.38 -14.76
CA LYS A 84 -3.88 5.83 -15.27
C LYS A 84 -5.02 6.32 -14.40
N THR A 85 -5.75 7.33 -14.89
CA THR A 85 -6.73 8.04 -14.10
C THR A 85 -8.17 7.79 -14.50
N SER A 86 -8.44 6.91 -15.48
CA SER A 86 -9.82 6.63 -15.86
C SER A 86 -10.55 5.94 -14.72
N GLU A 87 -11.85 6.18 -14.65
CA GLU A 87 -12.68 5.55 -13.63
C GLU A 87 -12.61 4.04 -13.72
N LEU A 88 -12.60 3.51 -14.94
CA LEU A 88 -12.53 2.07 -15.15
C LEU A 88 -11.23 1.49 -14.59
N ASP A 89 -10.10 2.17 -14.80
CA ASP A 89 -8.81 1.70 -14.27
C ASP A 89 -8.80 1.71 -12.76
N LYS A 90 -9.40 2.73 -12.14
CA LYS A 90 -9.49 2.82 -10.68
C LYS A 90 -10.33 1.68 -10.11
N VAL A 91 -11.50 1.45 -10.71
CA VAL A 91 -12.40 0.38 -10.26
C VAL A 91 -11.70 -0.97 -10.40
N LYS A 92 -11.03 -1.19 -11.53
CA LYS A 92 -10.34 -2.45 -11.78
C LYS A 92 -9.26 -2.73 -10.75
N GLY A 93 -8.46 -1.72 -10.41
CA GLY A 93 -7.43 -1.87 -9.38
C GLY A 93 -8.00 -2.16 -8.02
N LEU A 94 -9.04 -1.44 -7.63
CA LEU A 94 -9.68 -1.66 -6.34
C LEU A 94 -10.35 -3.04 -6.28
N ASP A 95 -10.97 -3.47 -7.37
CA ASP A 95 -11.56 -4.81 -7.44
C ASP A 95 -10.52 -5.92 -7.32
N LEU A 96 -9.30 -5.67 -7.80
CA LEU A 96 -8.20 -6.64 -7.70
C LEU A 96 -7.55 -6.64 -6.33
N GLY A 97 -7.94 -5.73 -5.45
CA GLY A 97 -7.52 -5.77 -4.06
C GLY A 97 -6.64 -4.62 -3.58
N ALA A 98 -6.51 -3.53 -4.36
CA ALA A 98 -5.83 -2.35 -3.86
C ALA A 98 -6.68 -1.68 -2.79
N ASP A 99 -6.04 -1.07 -1.80
CA ASP A 99 -6.75 -0.40 -0.71
C ASP A 99 -7.03 1.06 -1.01
N ASP A 100 -6.26 1.68 -1.88
CA ASP A 100 -6.44 3.08 -2.23
C ASP A 100 -5.78 3.36 -3.58
N TYR A 101 -6.02 4.54 -4.12
CA TYR A 101 -5.56 4.94 -5.43
C TYR A 101 -5.18 6.42 -5.41
N ILE A 102 -3.97 6.73 -5.86
CA ILE A 102 -3.51 8.12 -5.98
C ILE A 102 -3.13 8.37 -7.43
N SER A 103 -3.67 9.44 -8.02
CA SER A 103 -3.38 9.80 -9.41
C SER A 103 -2.13 10.67 -9.48
N LYS A 104 -1.31 10.44 -10.50
CA LYS A 104 -0.18 11.33 -10.81
C LYS A 104 -0.68 12.46 -11.72
N PRO A 105 -0.20 13.67 -11.53
CA PRO A 105 0.72 14.10 -10.47
C PRO A 105 -0.01 14.23 -9.13
N PHE A 106 0.66 13.86 -8.07
CA PHE A 106 0.06 13.89 -6.73
C PHE A 106 0.70 14.99 -5.88
N GLY A 107 -0.03 15.44 -4.86
CA GLY A 107 0.54 16.31 -3.85
C GLY A 107 1.22 15.47 -2.79
N VAL A 108 2.36 15.93 -2.30
CA VAL A 108 3.10 15.23 -1.25
C VAL A 108 2.25 15.06 0.00
N MET A 109 1.50 16.10 0.35
CA MET A 109 0.61 16.06 1.53
C MET A 109 -0.48 15.02 1.37
N GLU A 110 -1.04 14.89 0.15
CA GLU A 110 -2.05 13.89 -0.12
C GLU A 110 -1.47 12.48 0.04
N LEU A 111 -0.29 12.25 -0.51
CA LEU A 111 0.38 10.95 -0.39
C LEU A 111 0.56 10.57 1.07
N ILE A 112 1.12 11.46 1.86
CA ILE A 112 1.40 11.20 3.27
C ILE A 112 0.11 10.97 4.05
N SER A 113 -0.93 11.76 3.79
CA SER A 113 -2.22 11.61 4.46
C SER A 113 -2.84 10.24 4.21
N ARG A 114 -2.79 9.78 2.96
CA ARG A 114 -3.37 8.48 2.61
C ARG A 114 -2.58 7.33 3.19
N VAL A 115 -1.24 7.44 3.20
CA VAL A 115 -0.39 6.43 3.82
C VAL A 115 -0.69 6.32 5.30
N LYS A 116 -0.73 7.45 5.99
CA LYS A 116 -1.01 7.46 7.44
C LYS A 116 -2.40 6.92 7.75
N ALA A 117 -3.38 7.30 6.95
CA ALA A 117 -4.75 6.83 7.17
C ALA A 117 -4.85 5.31 7.03
N LEU A 118 -4.21 4.76 6.00
CA LEU A 118 -4.27 3.33 5.75
C LEU A 118 -3.53 2.54 6.83
N LEU A 119 -2.35 3.02 7.24
CA LEU A 119 -1.59 2.37 8.30
C LEU A 119 -2.33 2.43 9.64
N ARG A 120 -3.00 3.55 9.91
CA ARG A 120 -3.78 3.69 11.14
C ARG A 120 -4.95 2.71 11.18
N ARG A 121 -5.66 2.53 10.07
CA ARG A 121 -6.77 1.56 9.99
C ARG A 121 -6.28 0.14 10.25
N THR A 122 -5.14 -0.22 9.65
CA THR A 122 -4.59 -1.56 9.80
C THR A 122 -4.17 -1.81 11.25
N THR A 123 -3.53 -0.84 11.88
CA THR A 123 -3.12 -0.95 13.27
C THR A 123 -4.32 -1.06 14.19
N ASN A 124 -5.33 -0.23 13.99
CA ASN A 124 -6.55 -0.28 14.79
C ASN A 124 -7.26 -1.62 14.67
N ALA A 125 -7.32 -2.17 13.47
CA ALA A 125 -7.91 -3.50 13.26
C ALA A 125 -7.15 -4.57 14.03
N GLN A 126 -5.83 -4.50 14.06
CA GLN A 126 -5.00 -5.44 14.81
C GLN A 126 -5.22 -5.29 16.31
N GLU A 127 -5.31 -4.06 16.78
CA GLU A 127 -5.56 -3.80 18.20
C GLU A 127 -6.93 -4.34 18.61
N GLU A 128 -7.95 -4.12 17.82
CA GLU A 128 -9.28 -4.65 18.08
C GLU A 128 -9.26 -6.16 18.15
N SER A 129 -8.55 -6.82 17.24
CA SER A 129 -8.44 -8.28 17.25
C SER A 129 -7.76 -8.76 18.52
N GLN A 130 -6.75 -8.08 19.00
CA GLN A 130 -6.05 -8.44 20.22
C GLN A 130 -6.93 -8.28 21.43
N ILE A 131 -7.70 -7.21 21.46
CA ILE A 131 -8.61 -6.95 22.57
C ILE A 131 -9.74 -7.96 22.60
N SER A 132 -10.29 -8.28 21.46
CA SER A 132 -11.49 -9.11 21.37
C SER A 132 -11.27 -10.52 21.87
N TYR A 133 -10.09 -11.07 21.77
CA TYR A 133 -9.91 -12.40 22.30
C TYR A 133 -9.60 -12.40 23.79
N GLY A 134 -9.31 -11.26 24.34
CA GLY A 134 -9.17 -11.11 25.78
C GLY A 134 -10.45 -10.67 26.44
N ASN A 135 -11.37 -10.06 25.67
CA ASN A 135 -12.63 -9.53 26.16
C ASN A 135 -13.61 -9.35 25.12
N ILE A 136 -14.31 -8.73 24.89
CA ILE A 136 -15.08 -8.47 23.78
C ILE A 136 -15.21 -7.35 23.02
N LEU A 137 -15.18 -6.90 22.80
CA LEU A 137 -15.25 -6.06 22.16
C LEU A 137 -15.75 -5.35 21.56
N VAL A 138 -16.03 -5.06 21.36
CA VAL A 138 -16.35 -4.38 20.85
C VAL A 138 -16.63 -3.74 19.94
N ASP A 139 -17.02 -3.56 19.45
CA ASP A 139 -17.43 -3.06 18.64
C ASP A 139 -17.62 -2.66 17.92
N ASN A 140 -17.85 -2.40 17.40
CA ASN A 140 -18.05 -1.98 16.64
C ASN A 140 -18.10 -1.47 16.01
N ASP A 141 -18.22 -1.19 15.49
CA ASP A 141 -18.09 -0.73 14.77
C ASP A 141 -18.01 -0.11 14.49
N LYS A 142 -18.00 0.00 14.25
CA LYS A 142 -17.60 0.29 13.90
C LYS A 142 -17.31 0.65 13.71
N HIS A 143 -17.41 0.77 13.34
CA HIS A 143 -16.89 0.76 13.16
C HIS A 143 -16.55 1.13 13.18
N ALA A 144 -16.61 1.31 13.05
CA ALA A 144 -16.22 1.35 13.12
C ALA A 144 -15.86 1.68 13.16
N VAL A 145 -15.85 1.84 12.74
CA VAL A 145 -15.39 1.79 12.79
C VAL A 145 -14.98 1.91 12.57
N TYR A 146 -14.91 2.10 11.84
CA TYR A 146 -14.54 1.95 11.66
C TYR A 146 -14.31 2.12 11.51
N VAL A 147 -14.26 2.32 11.23
CA VAL A 147 -14.10 2.15 11.35
C VAL A 147 -14.05 2.17 11.35
#